data_bec0db06da3a33d7426c909aff934bdf
#
_entry.id   bec0db06da3a33d7426c909aff934bdf
#
_cell.length_a   1.000
_cell.length_b   1.000
_cell.length_c   1.000
_cell.angle_alpha   90.00
_cell.angle_beta   90.00
_cell.angle_gamma   90.00
#
_symmetry.space_group_name_H-M   'P 1'
#
loop_
_entity.id
_entity.type
_entity.pdbx_description
1 polymer ?
#
loop_
_entity_poly.entity_id
_entity_poly.type
_entity_poly.pdbx_seq_one_letter_code
_entity_poly.pdbx_strand_id
1 'polypeptide(L)'
;DGQGQYIHQQGPAPQQLEADGVGHIAAALGPMVGACAFSSLAAMPDWLNSDDGRAFCSAYARARRYMASTPAADIASAQKPLFPGINEAVLTQCIHAYQEMGCWPPEMAISAEGYNTMLDIFAFDQKITKRHAYDAICYRLV
;
A
#
# COMPACT_ATOMS: atom_id res chain seq x y z
N ASP A 1 9.21 -21.31 -15.65
CA ASP A 1 9.47 -21.59 -17.09
C ASP A 1 10.91 -21.25 -17.51
N GLY A 2 11.77 -20.76 -16.59
CA GLY A 2 13.17 -20.44 -16.86
C GLY A 2 13.39 -19.27 -17.85
N GLN A 3 12.34 -18.52 -18.12
CA GLN A 3 12.41 -17.31 -18.95
C GLN A 3 12.38 -16.06 -18.08
N GLY A 4 13.38 -15.18 -18.27
CA GLY A 4 13.55 -13.98 -17.49
C GLY A 4 14.43 -14.17 -16.25
N GLN A 5 15.16 -13.13 -15.88
CA GLN A 5 16.06 -13.11 -14.72
C GLN A 5 15.44 -12.42 -13.52
N TYR A 6 14.42 -11.59 -13.73
CA TYR A 6 13.76 -10.78 -12.71
C TYR A 6 12.25 -10.89 -12.83
N ILE A 7 11.58 -10.85 -11.70
CA ILE A 7 10.13 -10.73 -11.59
C ILE A 7 9.79 -9.55 -10.70
N HIS A 8 8.68 -8.87 -11.00
CA HIS A 8 8.11 -7.86 -10.14
C HIS A 8 6.97 -8.48 -9.33
N GLN A 9 7.04 -8.36 -8.01
CA GLN A 9 6.02 -8.87 -7.10
C GLN A 9 5.77 -7.88 -5.96
N GLN A 10 4.57 -7.95 -5.38
CA GLN A 10 4.21 -7.22 -4.17
C GLN A 10 4.37 -8.11 -2.94
N GLY A 11 4.77 -7.51 -1.81
CA GLY A 11 4.84 -8.24 -0.55
C GLY A 11 3.48 -8.83 -0.13
N PRO A 12 3.46 -9.98 0.54
CA PRO A 12 4.61 -10.72 1.08
C PRO A 12 5.24 -11.76 0.11
N ALA A 13 4.81 -11.83 -1.16
CA ALA A 13 5.27 -12.86 -2.08
C ALA A 13 6.80 -12.87 -2.32
N PRO A 14 7.50 -11.73 -2.53
CA PRO A 14 8.96 -11.74 -2.69
C PRO A 14 9.67 -12.29 -1.46
N GLN A 15 9.25 -11.91 -0.26
CA GLN A 15 9.83 -12.37 0.98
C GLN A 15 9.62 -13.88 1.17
N GLN A 16 8.46 -14.41 0.74
CA GLN A 16 8.20 -15.84 0.80
C GLN A 16 9.09 -16.61 -0.20
N LEU A 17 9.24 -16.12 -1.44
CA LEU A 17 10.12 -16.73 -2.43
C LEU A 17 11.59 -16.75 -1.99
N GLU A 18 12.03 -15.70 -1.29
CA GLU A 18 13.37 -15.65 -0.71
C GLU A 18 13.53 -16.64 0.44
N ALA A 19 12.55 -16.72 1.34
CA ALA A 19 12.53 -17.69 2.44
C ALA A 19 12.49 -19.15 1.96
N ASP A 20 11.82 -19.41 0.82
CA ASP A 20 11.75 -20.72 0.19
C ASP A 20 13.01 -21.05 -0.64
N GLY A 21 13.99 -20.14 -0.73
CA GLY A 21 15.22 -20.33 -1.49
C GLY A 21 15.03 -20.34 -3.01
N VAL A 22 13.92 -19.82 -3.51
CA VAL A 22 13.59 -19.76 -4.96
C VAL A 22 14.30 -18.60 -5.65
N GLY A 23 14.62 -17.52 -4.91
CA GLY A 23 15.26 -16.33 -5.45
C GLY A 23 15.69 -15.36 -4.36
N HIS A 24 16.08 -14.16 -4.76
CA HIS A 24 16.48 -13.08 -3.86
C HIS A 24 15.79 -11.78 -4.21
N ILE A 25 15.48 -10.95 -3.20
CA ILE A 25 15.00 -9.59 -3.42
C ILE A 25 16.16 -8.73 -3.90
N ALA A 26 16.16 -8.41 -5.20
CA ALA A 26 17.22 -7.64 -5.84
C ALA A 26 17.09 -6.14 -5.53
N ALA A 27 15.87 -5.60 -5.49
CA ALA A 27 15.61 -4.19 -5.20
C ALA A 27 14.16 -3.96 -4.75
N ALA A 28 13.95 -2.92 -3.95
CA ALA A 28 12.65 -2.34 -3.68
C ALA A 28 12.41 -1.16 -4.66
N LEU A 29 11.30 -1.19 -5.38
CA LEU A 29 10.98 -0.14 -6.36
C LEU A 29 10.37 1.12 -5.71
N GLY A 30 9.73 0.99 -4.56
CA GLY A 30 9.08 2.10 -3.87
C GLY A 30 9.96 3.34 -3.69
N PRO A 31 11.18 3.21 -3.14
CA PRO A 31 12.09 4.35 -2.98
C PRO A 31 12.50 5.03 -4.29
N MET A 32 12.45 4.31 -5.41
CA MET A 32 12.79 4.84 -6.74
C MET A 32 11.63 5.62 -7.35
N VAL A 33 10.40 5.21 -7.06
CA VAL A 33 9.18 5.86 -7.58
C VAL A 33 8.77 7.04 -6.72
N GLY A 34 9.06 7.00 -5.43
CA GLY A 34 8.62 8.01 -4.46
C GLY A 34 7.15 7.87 -4.08
N ALA A 35 6.54 8.98 -3.64
CA ALA A 35 5.14 9.00 -3.25
C ALA A 35 4.24 8.60 -4.43
N CYS A 36 3.43 7.56 -4.26
CA CYS A 36 2.54 7.03 -5.28
C CYS A 36 1.23 6.52 -4.65
N ALA A 37 0.10 7.07 -5.09
CA ALA A 37 -1.23 6.70 -4.59
C ALA A 37 -1.77 5.45 -5.30
N PHE A 38 -1.05 4.31 -5.23
CA PHE A 38 -1.39 3.11 -5.97
C PHE A 38 -2.65 2.42 -5.46
N SER A 39 -2.67 2.00 -4.19
CA SER A 39 -3.85 1.39 -3.59
C SER A 39 -4.63 2.44 -2.81
N SER A 40 -5.78 2.83 -3.34
CA SER A 40 -6.61 3.89 -2.77
C SER A 40 -8.04 3.40 -2.51
N LEU A 41 -8.66 3.91 -1.46
CA LEU A 41 -10.07 3.71 -1.20
C LEU A 41 -10.88 4.73 -2.00
N ALA A 42 -11.98 4.29 -2.58
CA ALA A 42 -12.93 5.14 -3.27
C ALA A 42 -14.33 4.95 -2.68
N ALA A 43 -15.08 6.03 -2.56
CA ALA A 43 -16.45 6.01 -2.09
C ALA A 43 -17.26 7.16 -2.71
N MET A 44 -18.58 7.04 -2.68
CA MET A 44 -19.48 8.11 -3.10
C MET A 44 -19.47 9.25 -2.07
N PRO A 45 -19.51 10.52 -2.50
CA PRO A 45 -19.48 11.67 -1.59
C PRO A 45 -20.58 11.63 -0.53
N ASP A 46 -21.79 11.24 -0.90
CA ASP A 46 -22.93 11.17 0.04
C ASP A 46 -22.66 10.16 1.16
N TRP A 47 -22.06 9.01 0.82
CA TRP A 47 -21.69 8.03 1.84
C TRP A 47 -20.56 8.53 2.75
N LEU A 48 -19.56 9.21 2.20
CA LEU A 48 -18.47 9.78 3.02
C LEU A 48 -18.99 10.81 4.06
N ASN A 49 -20.08 11.51 3.72
CA ASN A 49 -20.70 12.48 4.60
C ASN A 49 -21.74 11.87 5.58
N SER A 50 -22.01 10.56 5.47
CA SER A 50 -22.89 9.84 6.40
C SER A 50 -22.20 9.51 7.72
N ASP A 51 -22.98 9.08 8.73
CA ASP A 51 -22.42 8.61 10.00
C ASP A 51 -21.56 7.36 9.82
N ASP A 52 -21.97 6.44 8.95
CA ASP A 52 -21.20 5.22 8.64
C ASP A 52 -19.88 5.56 7.95
N GLY A 53 -19.89 6.50 7.00
CA GLY A 53 -18.67 6.96 6.33
C GLY A 53 -17.68 7.60 7.32
N ARG A 54 -18.15 8.46 8.21
CA ARG A 54 -17.34 9.06 9.27
C ARG A 54 -16.79 8.01 10.24
N ALA A 55 -17.62 7.04 10.65
CA ALA A 55 -17.20 5.96 11.53
C ALA A 55 -16.12 5.09 10.88
N PHE A 56 -16.30 4.74 9.59
CA PHE A 56 -15.31 4.00 8.81
C PHE A 56 -13.98 4.77 8.73
N CYS A 57 -14.01 6.05 8.35
CA CYS A 57 -12.82 6.87 8.24
C CYS A 57 -12.08 6.98 9.58
N SER A 58 -12.80 7.12 10.68
CA SER A 58 -12.23 7.12 12.03
C SER A 58 -11.55 5.78 12.37
N ALA A 59 -12.18 4.67 12.04
CA ALA A 59 -11.60 3.33 12.25
C ALA A 59 -10.35 3.13 11.38
N TYR A 60 -10.42 3.53 10.11
CA TYR A 60 -9.30 3.43 9.18
C TYR A 60 -8.11 4.30 9.63
N ALA A 61 -8.36 5.51 10.10
CA ALA A 61 -7.31 6.38 10.66
C ALA A 61 -6.61 5.74 11.88
N ARG A 62 -7.38 5.07 12.76
CA ARG A 62 -6.79 4.31 13.88
C ARG A 62 -5.94 3.15 13.39
N ALA A 63 -6.43 2.39 12.40
CA ALA A 63 -5.70 1.28 11.81
C ALA A 63 -4.37 1.74 11.19
N ARG A 64 -4.36 2.86 10.47
CA ARG A 64 -3.13 3.41 9.89
C ARG A 64 -2.11 3.79 10.96
N ARG A 65 -2.54 4.47 12.03
CA ARG A 65 -1.65 4.78 13.16
C ARG A 65 -1.10 3.52 13.82
N TYR A 66 -1.95 2.51 14.01
CA TYR A 66 -1.53 1.20 14.53
C TYR A 66 -0.44 0.58 13.65
N MET A 67 -0.67 0.53 12.32
CA MET A 67 0.31 -0.01 11.36
C MET A 67 1.64 0.76 11.37
N ALA A 68 1.61 2.08 11.57
CA ALA A 68 2.80 2.92 11.56
C ALA A 68 3.62 2.81 12.86
N SER A 69 3.00 2.54 14.01
CA SER A 69 3.64 2.67 15.32
C SER A 69 3.81 1.37 16.10
N THR A 70 3.10 0.30 15.72
CA THR A 70 3.17 -0.99 16.40
C THR A 70 4.34 -1.81 15.87
N PRO A 71 5.07 -2.56 16.71
CA PRO A 71 6.11 -3.47 16.24
C PRO A 71 5.61 -4.44 15.17
N ALA A 72 6.40 -4.64 14.13
CA ALA A 72 6.02 -5.49 13.00
C ALA A 72 5.63 -6.93 13.40
N ALA A 73 6.27 -7.47 14.42
CA ALA A 73 5.97 -8.82 14.92
C ALA A 73 4.56 -8.89 15.54
N ASP A 74 4.13 -7.87 16.28
CA ASP A 74 2.82 -7.83 16.89
C ASP A 74 1.72 -7.69 15.83
N ILE A 75 1.97 -6.89 14.80
CA ILE A 75 1.07 -6.77 13.65
C ILE A 75 1.00 -8.09 12.89
N ALA A 76 2.14 -8.73 12.62
CA ALA A 76 2.19 -10.01 11.92
C ALA A 76 1.41 -11.09 12.67
N SER A 77 1.60 -11.20 13.98
CA SER A 77 0.87 -12.14 14.81
C SER A 77 -0.65 -11.91 14.75
N ALA A 78 -1.09 -10.65 14.86
CA ALA A 78 -2.51 -10.30 14.75
C ALA A 78 -3.10 -10.59 13.36
N GLN A 79 -2.31 -10.45 12.30
CA GLN A 79 -2.75 -10.65 10.91
C GLN A 79 -2.55 -12.09 10.40
N LYS A 80 -1.78 -12.91 11.10
CA LYS A 80 -1.47 -14.29 10.67
C LYS A 80 -2.69 -15.11 10.23
N PRO A 81 -3.86 -15.03 10.89
CA PRO A 81 -5.07 -15.75 10.45
C PRO A 81 -5.56 -15.34 9.04
N LEU A 82 -5.25 -14.12 8.59
CA LEU A 82 -5.62 -13.60 7.26
C LEU A 82 -4.64 -14.05 6.17
N PHE A 83 -3.47 -14.55 6.54
CA PHE A 83 -2.40 -15.00 5.66
C PHE A 83 -1.98 -16.45 5.97
N PRO A 84 -2.89 -17.44 5.82
CA PRO A 84 -2.63 -18.81 6.26
C PRO A 84 -1.43 -19.45 5.55
N GLY A 85 -1.16 -19.08 4.29
CA GLY A 85 -0.07 -19.61 3.47
C GLY A 85 1.28 -18.91 3.66
N ILE A 86 1.37 -17.84 4.48
CA ILE A 86 2.60 -17.07 4.69
C ILE A 86 3.17 -17.37 6.08
N ASN A 87 4.47 -17.63 6.16
CA ASN A 87 5.14 -17.80 7.44
C ASN A 87 5.11 -16.47 8.24
N GLU A 88 4.87 -16.55 9.55
CA GLU A 88 4.75 -15.35 10.42
C GLU A 88 6.06 -14.52 10.42
N ALA A 89 7.21 -15.16 10.38
CA ALA A 89 8.49 -14.45 10.28
C ALA A 89 8.61 -13.70 8.94
N VAL A 90 8.14 -14.29 7.84
CA VAL A 90 8.08 -13.66 6.51
C VAL A 90 7.12 -12.48 6.52
N LEU A 91 5.96 -12.63 7.15
CA LEU A 91 4.99 -11.54 7.30
C LEU A 91 5.56 -10.38 8.13
N THR A 92 6.24 -10.70 9.24
CA THR A 92 6.95 -9.72 10.08
C THR A 92 7.99 -8.93 9.27
N GLN A 93 8.80 -9.63 8.50
CA GLN A 93 9.83 -9.00 7.65
C GLN A 93 9.22 -8.09 6.59
N CYS A 94 8.13 -8.53 5.95
CA CYS A 94 7.40 -7.72 4.97
C CYS A 94 6.82 -6.45 5.60
N ILE A 95 6.16 -6.57 6.76
CA ILE A 95 5.57 -5.43 7.48
C ILE A 95 6.67 -4.44 7.90
N HIS A 96 7.77 -4.92 8.43
CA HIS A 96 8.91 -4.09 8.82
C HIS A 96 9.44 -3.29 7.62
N ALA A 97 9.66 -3.95 6.49
CA ALA A 97 10.13 -3.28 5.27
C ALA A 97 9.16 -2.19 4.80
N TYR A 98 7.85 -2.42 4.90
CA TYR A 98 6.84 -1.42 4.53
C TYR A 98 6.75 -0.25 5.51
N GLN A 99 6.99 -0.51 6.81
CA GLN A 99 7.12 0.56 7.81
C GLN A 99 8.34 1.44 7.51
N GLU A 100 9.48 0.85 7.22
CA GLU A 100 10.72 1.56 6.86
C GLU A 100 10.57 2.42 5.60
N MET A 101 9.85 1.91 4.61
CA MET A 101 9.54 2.65 3.39
C MET A 101 8.47 3.74 3.58
N GLY A 102 7.85 3.85 4.75
CA GLY A 102 6.78 4.81 5.01
C GLY A 102 5.50 4.56 4.24
N CYS A 103 5.19 3.29 3.89
CA CYS A 103 4.01 2.94 3.11
C CYS A 103 2.68 3.24 3.80
N TRP A 104 2.68 3.42 5.12
CA TRP A 104 1.49 3.71 5.93
C TRP A 104 1.65 5.04 6.68
N PRO A 105 1.73 6.19 5.97
CA PRO A 105 1.74 7.47 6.66
C PRO A 105 0.47 7.62 7.51
N PRO A 106 0.53 8.25 8.69
CA PRO A 106 -0.62 8.38 9.58
C PRO A 106 -1.75 9.22 8.98
N GLU A 107 -1.42 10.10 8.04
CA GLU A 107 -2.36 10.92 7.29
C GLU A 107 -3.15 10.05 6.32
N MET A 108 -4.46 10.28 6.25
CA MET A 108 -5.34 9.56 5.34
C MET A 108 -5.45 10.21 3.96
N ALA A 109 -5.08 11.47 3.86
CA ALA A 109 -5.16 12.20 2.61
C ALA A 109 -4.13 11.67 1.59
N ILE A 110 -4.59 11.45 0.37
CA ILE A 110 -3.69 11.24 -0.77
C ILE A 110 -3.00 12.59 -1.03
N SER A 111 -1.67 12.60 -1.10
CA SER A 111 -0.94 13.81 -1.48
C SER A 111 -1.13 14.13 -2.96
N ALA A 112 -1.05 15.43 -3.32
CA ALA A 112 -1.08 15.83 -4.71
C ALA A 112 0.08 15.24 -5.51
N GLU A 113 1.25 15.10 -4.89
CA GLU A 113 2.41 14.42 -5.47
C GLU A 113 2.09 12.96 -5.78
N GLY A 114 1.63 12.19 -4.79
CA GLY A 114 1.30 10.77 -4.97
C GLY A 114 0.21 10.53 -6.00
N TYR A 115 -0.79 11.41 -6.07
CA TYR A 115 -1.81 11.38 -7.10
C TYR A 115 -1.24 11.61 -8.50
N ASN A 116 -0.43 12.64 -8.68
CA ASN A 116 0.16 12.95 -9.98
C ASN A 116 1.15 11.88 -10.44
N THR A 117 1.99 11.35 -9.54
CA THR A 117 2.88 10.20 -9.84
C THR A 117 2.09 9.01 -10.38
N MET A 118 0.96 8.68 -9.77
CA MET A 118 0.09 7.61 -10.27
C MET A 118 -0.45 7.90 -11.66
N LEU A 119 -0.92 9.14 -11.92
CA LEU A 119 -1.41 9.52 -13.24
C LEU A 119 -0.30 9.51 -14.29
N ASP A 120 0.94 9.88 -13.93
CA ASP A 120 2.09 9.82 -14.83
C ASP A 120 2.42 8.38 -15.24
N ILE A 121 2.40 7.44 -14.28
CA ILE A 121 2.60 6.01 -14.54
C ILE A 121 1.51 5.48 -15.47
N PHE A 122 0.24 5.76 -15.20
CA PHE A 122 -0.86 5.29 -16.04
C PHE A 122 -0.90 5.92 -17.42
N ALA A 123 -0.47 7.18 -17.54
CA ALA A 123 -0.34 7.84 -18.84
C ALA A 123 0.82 7.26 -19.65
N PHE A 124 1.96 7.00 -19.01
CA PHE A 124 3.11 6.35 -19.65
C PHE A 124 2.74 4.95 -20.17
N ASP A 125 2.02 4.17 -19.39
CA ASP A 125 1.53 2.84 -19.80
C ASP A 125 0.27 2.89 -20.71
N GLN A 126 -0.14 4.08 -21.14
CA GLN A 126 -1.30 4.30 -22.01
C GLN A 126 -2.62 3.75 -21.46
N LYS A 127 -2.73 3.61 -20.14
CA LYS A 127 -3.96 3.15 -19.46
C LYS A 127 -5.00 4.25 -19.32
N ILE A 128 -4.56 5.50 -19.37
CA ILE A 128 -5.45 6.66 -19.33
C ILE A 128 -5.11 7.63 -20.48
N THR A 129 -6.13 8.26 -21.02
CA THR A 129 -6.00 9.33 -22.03
C THR A 129 -6.42 10.69 -21.49
N LYS A 130 -6.99 10.73 -20.28
CA LYS A 130 -7.49 11.95 -19.65
C LYS A 130 -7.10 11.96 -18.17
N ARG A 131 -6.72 13.12 -17.67
CA ARG A 131 -6.43 13.36 -16.24
C ARG A 131 -7.52 14.24 -15.65
N HIS A 132 -7.92 13.93 -14.45
CA HIS A 132 -8.79 14.77 -13.62
C HIS A 132 -7.95 15.58 -12.65
N ALA A 133 -8.43 16.77 -12.30
CA ALA A 133 -7.77 17.60 -11.29
C ALA A 133 -7.82 16.90 -9.92
N TYR A 134 -6.75 17.07 -9.14
CA TYR A 134 -6.62 16.50 -7.80
C TYR A 134 -7.85 16.81 -6.92
N ASP A 135 -8.26 18.07 -6.85
CA ASP A 135 -9.36 18.53 -6.00
C ASP A 135 -10.76 18.03 -6.47
N ALA A 136 -10.85 17.52 -7.70
CA ALA A 136 -12.08 16.91 -8.21
C ALA A 136 -12.23 15.42 -7.81
N ILE A 137 -11.14 14.78 -7.44
CA ILE A 137 -11.10 13.33 -7.19
C ILE A 137 -10.70 13.01 -5.75
N CYS A 138 -9.69 13.71 -5.21
CA CYS A 138 -9.16 13.43 -3.89
C CYS A 138 -9.96 14.17 -2.82
N TYR A 139 -10.72 13.41 -2.04
CA TYR A 139 -11.53 13.95 -0.94
C TYR A 139 -10.65 14.24 0.28
N ARG A 140 -10.81 15.43 0.85
CA ARG A 140 -10.22 15.79 2.14
C ARG A 140 -11.25 15.54 3.23
N LEU A 141 -10.96 14.60 4.11
CA LEU A 141 -11.75 14.44 5.33
C LEU A 141 -11.51 15.67 6.22
N VAL A 142 -12.55 16.38 6.53
CA VAL A 142 -12.56 17.54 7.45
C VAL A 142 -12.76 17.07 8.87
#